data_f1348f6069db212841a495dbd3253969
#
_entry.id   f1348f6069db212841a495dbd3253969
#
_cell.length_a   1.000
_cell.length_b   1.000
_cell.length_c   1.000
_cell.angle_alpha   90.00
_cell.angle_beta   90.00
_cell.angle_gamma   90.00
#
_symmetry.space_group_name_H-M   'P 1'
#
loop_
_entity.id
_entity.type
_entity.pdbx_description
1 polymer ?
#
loop_
_entity_poly.entity_id
_entity_poly.type
_entity_poly.pdbx_seq_one_letter_code
_entity_poly.pdbx_strand_id
1 'polypeptide(L)'
;MCGICGIIGEPNKYLLKLMCNSLIHRGPDSEGYYIDDHVGLGVRRLRIIDLKTGDQPIHNEDKTVWVVFNGEIYNFIELRNELKSRHKFYTNTDTEVLVHLWEEEKEKMLDKITGMFAFAIYDSNEKTVFIARDRFGEKPLYYTFVNGNFIFASELRAIINSIEKPEVNHNAIASYLAFFYNHLEESFIKKVYRLKPASYILYSLKDKKATLNSYWDLNFEENNEMDLDAALKILDANLKNIVKNTLISDVPLGVLLSGGVDSSVIAKVASEYSKLKTMHVTGSEEEVKFAEEVANLIKSDHKTIYVKTDFMKDFDQITLAIDEPVTDPSIIPTFYICREIKKEVTVALTGEGGDEMFWGYPWININDILSKWFSLPKFIRKIMTSLGSHLNKNLAGTFQDLKRYEKYKYYSLDNAGKRLLRLSHFSKEELKNIIVNSFEDPFIEYENMLRKGDGYKSAAYVTIKKVLPNDFLHKDDRISMKNSLELRAPFLNHILMQKIFSFKNEMKINHGIDKYLLKIYAIKYLKIPKHIILRKKVGFSISLKKYHKDFINKIDELSYLIKELNLNYNEIKKYYEYYPSYEYTNRLFSIALLLNWYKLYFAH
;
A
#
# COMPACT_ATOMS: atom_id res chain seq x y z
N MET A 1 -11.83 -9.70 -5.88
CA MET A 1 -11.84 -8.31 -5.32
C MET A 1 -12.97 -7.50 -5.90
N CYS A 2 -13.39 -6.44 -5.20
CA CYS A 2 -14.61 -5.72 -5.56
C CYS A 2 -14.38 -4.21 -5.53
N GLY A 3 -15.38 -3.46 -5.94
CA GLY A 3 -15.55 -2.06 -5.63
C GLY A 3 -16.84 -1.88 -4.84
N ILE A 4 -16.78 -1.30 -3.65
CA ILE A 4 -17.95 -1.06 -2.80
C ILE A 4 -18.22 0.44 -2.68
N CYS A 5 -19.49 0.79 -2.50
CA CYS A 5 -19.93 2.15 -2.19
C CYS A 5 -21.23 2.13 -1.39
N GLY A 6 -21.52 3.24 -0.70
CA GLY A 6 -22.77 3.37 0.03
C GLY A 6 -23.12 4.81 0.36
N ILE A 7 -24.42 5.02 0.58
CA ILE A 7 -25.04 6.30 0.96
C ILE A 7 -25.93 6.04 2.17
N ILE A 8 -25.68 6.73 3.27
CA ILE A 8 -26.38 6.55 4.54
C ILE A 8 -27.01 7.88 4.94
N GLY A 9 -28.31 7.88 5.16
CA GLY A 9 -29.16 9.04 5.42
C GLY A 9 -30.38 9.03 4.51
N GLU A 10 -30.29 9.67 3.36
CA GLU A 10 -31.32 9.69 2.31
C GLU A 10 -30.71 9.15 1.01
N PRO A 11 -30.69 7.82 0.79
CA PRO A 11 -30.00 7.22 -0.33
C PRO A 11 -30.68 7.52 -1.66
N ASN A 12 -29.95 8.14 -2.58
CA ASN A 12 -30.37 8.37 -3.95
C ASN A 12 -29.94 7.20 -4.85
N LYS A 13 -30.90 6.48 -5.41
CA LYS A 13 -30.64 5.31 -6.27
C LYS A 13 -29.83 5.65 -7.52
N TYR A 14 -30.04 6.80 -8.12
CA TYR A 14 -29.31 7.23 -9.31
C TYR A 14 -27.83 7.51 -8.96
N LEU A 15 -27.60 8.26 -7.88
CA LEU A 15 -26.25 8.55 -7.41
C LEU A 15 -25.52 7.24 -7.01
N LEU A 16 -26.17 6.33 -6.29
CA LEU A 16 -25.57 5.05 -5.91
C LEU A 16 -25.15 4.23 -7.15
N LYS A 17 -25.98 4.21 -8.20
CA LYS A 17 -25.62 3.56 -9.47
C LYS A 17 -24.45 4.24 -10.16
N LEU A 18 -24.40 5.57 -10.16
CA LEU A 18 -23.30 6.34 -10.75
C LEU A 18 -21.97 6.03 -10.03
N MET A 19 -21.97 6.04 -8.68
CA MET A 19 -20.84 5.66 -7.86
C MET A 19 -20.38 4.23 -8.15
N CYS A 20 -21.31 3.29 -8.22
CA CYS A 20 -21.02 1.89 -8.51
C CYS A 20 -20.42 1.72 -9.92
N ASN A 21 -20.95 2.41 -10.93
CA ASN A 21 -20.43 2.38 -12.30
C ASN A 21 -18.99 2.90 -12.42
N SER A 22 -18.61 3.87 -11.60
CA SER A 22 -17.24 4.36 -11.53
C SER A 22 -16.23 3.30 -11.07
N LEU A 23 -16.70 2.20 -10.46
CA LEU A 23 -15.90 1.10 -9.92
C LEU A 23 -15.89 -0.16 -10.82
N ILE A 24 -16.45 -0.12 -12.03
CA ILE A 24 -16.60 -1.29 -12.92
C ILE A 24 -15.28 -2.00 -13.21
N HIS A 25 -14.18 -1.26 -13.31
CA HIS A 25 -12.85 -1.82 -13.57
C HIS A 25 -12.35 -2.71 -12.42
N ARG A 26 -12.83 -2.49 -11.18
CA ARG A 26 -12.50 -3.33 -10.02
C ARG A 26 -13.25 -4.65 -10.07
N GLY A 27 -14.54 -4.61 -10.44
CA GLY A 27 -15.41 -5.78 -10.45
C GLY A 27 -16.31 -5.80 -11.67
N PRO A 28 -15.82 -6.33 -12.80
CA PRO A 28 -16.59 -6.34 -14.05
C PRO A 28 -17.65 -7.45 -14.14
N ASP A 29 -17.59 -8.47 -13.25
CA ASP A 29 -18.34 -9.71 -13.43
C ASP A 29 -19.83 -9.60 -13.02
N SER A 30 -20.13 -8.81 -11.98
CA SER A 30 -21.52 -8.55 -11.56
C SER A 30 -21.64 -7.26 -10.76
N GLU A 31 -22.87 -6.78 -10.62
CA GLU A 31 -23.24 -5.66 -9.75
C GLU A 31 -24.40 -6.08 -8.84
N GLY A 32 -24.46 -5.44 -7.66
CA GLY A 32 -25.54 -5.66 -6.74
C GLY A 32 -25.83 -4.44 -5.88
N TYR A 33 -27.09 -4.35 -5.41
CA TYR A 33 -27.58 -3.21 -4.64
C TYR A 33 -28.52 -3.67 -3.52
N TYR A 34 -28.39 -3.02 -2.38
CA TYR A 34 -29.42 -2.98 -1.33
C TYR A 34 -29.83 -1.52 -1.13
N ILE A 35 -31.12 -1.24 -1.05
CA ILE A 35 -31.63 0.11 -0.80
C ILE A 35 -32.89 0.02 0.04
N ASP A 36 -32.91 0.75 1.15
CA ASP A 36 -34.09 1.07 1.94
C ASP A 36 -34.22 2.60 2.13
N ASP A 37 -35.07 3.03 3.08
CA ASP A 37 -35.32 4.46 3.31
C ASP A 37 -34.12 5.21 3.89
N HIS A 38 -33.11 4.49 4.42
CA HIS A 38 -31.99 5.08 5.18
C HIS A 38 -30.62 4.67 4.67
N VAL A 39 -30.50 3.53 4.00
CA VAL A 39 -29.21 2.97 3.59
C VAL A 39 -29.26 2.47 2.14
N GLY A 40 -28.31 2.92 1.35
CA GLY A 40 -28.03 2.37 0.04
C GLY A 40 -26.63 1.76 0.02
N LEU A 41 -26.49 0.48 -0.31
CA LEU A 41 -25.24 -0.24 -0.50
C LEU A 41 -25.12 -0.68 -1.95
N GLY A 42 -23.94 -0.52 -2.55
CA GLY A 42 -23.65 -0.92 -3.91
C GLY A 42 -22.31 -1.63 -4.02
N VAL A 43 -22.21 -2.60 -4.93
CA VAL A 43 -21.01 -3.37 -5.18
C VAL A 43 -20.80 -3.67 -6.65
N ARG A 44 -19.55 -3.62 -7.10
CA ARG A 44 -19.02 -4.22 -8.33
C ARG A 44 -18.14 -5.39 -7.95
N ARG A 45 -18.48 -6.59 -8.41
CA ARG A 45 -17.84 -7.83 -8.00
C ARG A 45 -16.90 -8.37 -9.07
N LEU A 46 -15.67 -8.72 -8.65
CA LEU A 46 -14.80 -9.65 -9.34
C LEU A 46 -14.94 -11.01 -8.65
N ARG A 47 -15.41 -12.01 -9.37
CA ARG A 47 -15.69 -13.36 -8.84
C ARG A 47 -14.40 -14.13 -8.66
N ILE A 48 -14.07 -14.50 -7.43
CA ILE A 48 -12.86 -15.27 -7.08
C ILE A 48 -13.22 -16.52 -6.27
N ILE A 49 -14.00 -16.38 -5.19
CA ILE A 49 -14.53 -17.49 -4.39
C ILE A 49 -16.04 -17.54 -4.56
N ASP A 50 -16.58 -18.73 -4.76
CA ASP A 50 -18.01 -18.99 -5.04
C ASP A 50 -18.52 -18.22 -6.26
N LEU A 51 -18.23 -18.74 -7.43
CA LEU A 51 -18.57 -18.10 -8.70
C LEU A 51 -20.09 -18.06 -8.98
N LYS A 52 -20.92 -18.86 -8.27
CA LYS A 52 -22.34 -19.03 -8.53
C LYS A 52 -23.26 -18.35 -7.55
N THR A 53 -22.99 -18.46 -6.24
CA THR A 53 -23.92 -18.02 -5.19
C THR A 53 -23.41 -16.85 -4.37
N GLY A 54 -22.13 -16.45 -4.52
CA GLY A 54 -21.48 -15.40 -3.75
C GLY A 54 -21.74 -13.96 -4.23
N ASP A 55 -22.78 -13.70 -5.04
CA ASP A 55 -23.08 -12.32 -5.47
C ASP A 55 -23.55 -11.47 -4.28
N GLN A 56 -23.01 -10.27 -4.20
CA GLN A 56 -23.21 -9.33 -3.10
C GLN A 56 -24.28 -8.27 -3.48
N PRO A 57 -24.94 -7.59 -2.52
CA PRO A 57 -24.79 -7.69 -1.06
C PRO A 57 -25.26 -9.03 -0.49
N ILE A 58 -24.52 -9.54 0.52
CA ILE A 58 -24.87 -10.78 1.23
C ILE A 58 -25.58 -10.43 2.54
N HIS A 59 -26.45 -11.31 3.01
CA HIS A 59 -27.28 -11.10 4.19
C HIS A 59 -27.28 -12.31 5.12
N ASN A 60 -27.74 -12.11 6.37
CA ASN A 60 -28.05 -13.19 7.31
C ASN A 60 -29.40 -13.87 6.96
N GLU A 61 -29.85 -14.86 7.76
CA GLU A 61 -31.00 -15.69 7.49
C GLU A 61 -32.32 -14.91 7.35
N ASP A 62 -32.53 -13.91 8.21
CA ASP A 62 -33.76 -13.09 8.28
C ASP A 62 -33.68 -11.77 7.52
N LYS A 63 -32.55 -11.52 6.85
CA LYS A 63 -32.26 -10.31 6.04
C LYS A 63 -32.26 -9.01 6.84
N THR A 64 -31.88 -9.10 8.11
CA THR A 64 -31.71 -7.91 8.98
C THR A 64 -30.30 -7.35 8.96
N VAL A 65 -29.29 -8.18 8.60
CA VAL A 65 -27.90 -7.79 8.46
C VAL A 65 -27.45 -7.97 7.03
N TRP A 66 -26.90 -6.91 6.44
CA TRP A 66 -26.41 -6.87 5.05
C TRP A 66 -24.96 -6.44 4.97
N VAL A 67 -24.17 -7.05 4.08
CA VAL A 67 -22.77 -6.69 3.88
C VAL A 67 -22.43 -6.45 2.41
N VAL A 68 -21.60 -5.42 2.16
CA VAL A 68 -20.81 -5.25 0.93
C VAL A 68 -19.34 -5.32 1.30
N PHE A 69 -18.56 -6.06 0.51
CA PHE A 69 -17.20 -6.45 0.86
C PHE A 69 -16.25 -6.36 -0.34
N ASN A 70 -15.09 -5.79 -0.12
CA ASN A 70 -13.96 -5.76 -1.04
C ASN A 70 -12.74 -6.35 -0.32
N GLY A 71 -12.40 -7.59 -0.62
CA GLY A 71 -11.26 -8.24 0.02
C GLY A 71 -11.32 -9.76 -0.04
N GLU A 72 -10.56 -10.39 0.87
CA GLU A 72 -10.52 -11.84 1.11
C GLU A 72 -10.31 -12.09 2.61
N ILE A 73 -11.16 -12.93 3.21
CA ILE A 73 -11.00 -13.41 4.59
C ILE A 73 -10.31 -14.78 4.55
N TYR A 74 -9.01 -14.80 4.72
CA TYR A 74 -8.19 -15.99 4.50
C TYR A 74 -8.50 -17.17 5.45
N ASN A 75 -9.02 -16.90 6.65
CA ASN A 75 -9.41 -17.93 7.61
C ASN A 75 -10.93 -18.23 7.61
N PHE A 76 -11.64 -17.90 6.52
CA PHE A 76 -13.11 -18.04 6.46
C PHE A 76 -13.59 -19.49 6.64
N ILE A 77 -12.83 -20.49 6.18
CA ILE A 77 -13.20 -21.91 6.34
C ILE A 77 -13.24 -22.29 7.81
N GLU A 78 -12.29 -21.82 8.62
CA GLU A 78 -12.22 -22.06 10.05
C GLU A 78 -13.40 -21.36 10.75
N LEU A 79 -13.63 -20.09 10.44
CA LEU A 79 -14.72 -19.29 10.98
C LEU A 79 -16.09 -19.88 10.62
N ARG A 80 -16.28 -20.30 9.37
CA ARG A 80 -17.50 -20.97 8.92
C ARG A 80 -17.75 -22.27 9.71
N ASN A 81 -16.72 -23.07 9.96
CA ASN A 81 -16.85 -24.30 10.75
C ASN A 81 -17.25 -24.03 12.20
N GLU A 82 -16.80 -22.92 12.79
CA GLU A 82 -17.20 -22.47 14.13
C GLU A 82 -18.68 -22.01 14.14
N LEU A 83 -19.10 -21.26 13.11
CA LEU A 83 -20.41 -20.62 13.06
C LEU A 83 -21.56 -21.55 12.59
N LYS A 84 -21.29 -22.55 11.75
CA LYS A 84 -22.32 -23.41 11.11
C LYS A 84 -23.24 -24.19 12.04
N SER A 85 -22.91 -24.30 13.32
CA SER A 85 -23.80 -24.92 14.33
C SER A 85 -24.88 -23.98 14.84
N ARG A 86 -24.71 -22.67 14.63
CA ARG A 86 -25.62 -21.61 15.09
C ARG A 86 -26.29 -20.86 13.95
N HIS A 87 -25.65 -20.84 12.78
CA HIS A 87 -26.06 -20.07 11.60
C HIS A 87 -26.20 -20.96 10.36
N LYS A 88 -27.13 -20.59 9.49
CA LYS A 88 -27.42 -21.30 8.24
C LYS A 88 -26.83 -20.52 7.05
N PHE A 89 -25.73 -21.02 6.54
CA PHE A 89 -25.08 -20.46 5.35
C PHE A 89 -25.82 -20.84 4.06
N TYR A 90 -25.97 -19.90 3.14
CA TYR A 90 -26.59 -20.11 1.83
C TYR A 90 -25.60 -19.94 0.66
N THR A 91 -24.39 -19.40 0.90
CA THR A 91 -23.29 -19.29 -0.07
C THR A 91 -22.09 -20.12 0.38
N ASN A 92 -21.06 -20.21 -0.48
CA ASN A 92 -19.76 -20.78 -0.11
C ASN A 92 -18.65 -19.71 -0.11
N THR A 93 -19.02 -18.43 -0.21
CA THR A 93 -18.05 -17.32 -0.21
C THR A 93 -17.52 -17.04 1.20
N ASP A 94 -16.37 -16.42 1.24
CA ASP A 94 -15.76 -15.89 2.45
C ASP A 94 -16.51 -14.69 3.03
N THR A 95 -17.29 -13.98 2.21
CA THR A 95 -18.06 -12.78 2.60
C THR A 95 -19.16 -13.11 3.62
N GLU A 96 -19.82 -14.27 3.52
CA GLU A 96 -20.97 -14.60 4.36
C GLU A 96 -20.59 -14.76 5.84
N VAL A 97 -19.34 -15.15 6.15
CA VAL A 97 -18.90 -15.24 7.57
C VAL A 97 -18.98 -13.89 8.28
N LEU A 98 -18.93 -12.76 7.54
CA LEU A 98 -18.94 -11.43 8.14
C LEU A 98 -20.31 -11.08 8.75
N VAL A 99 -21.41 -11.44 8.12
CA VAL A 99 -22.75 -11.17 8.68
C VAL A 99 -23.00 -11.97 9.95
N HIS A 100 -22.60 -13.24 9.98
CA HIS A 100 -22.78 -14.11 11.15
C HIS A 100 -21.80 -13.77 12.28
N LEU A 101 -20.57 -13.38 11.99
CA LEU A 101 -19.65 -12.85 12.99
C LEU A 101 -20.15 -11.54 13.61
N TRP A 102 -20.78 -10.67 12.80
CA TRP A 102 -21.37 -9.44 13.31
C TRP A 102 -22.51 -9.72 14.31
N GLU A 103 -23.34 -10.70 14.03
CA GLU A 103 -24.43 -11.11 14.95
C GLU A 103 -23.88 -11.57 16.31
N GLU A 104 -22.80 -12.35 16.30
CA GLU A 104 -22.18 -12.94 17.51
C GLU A 104 -21.28 -11.96 18.27
N GLU A 105 -20.47 -11.19 17.58
CA GLU A 105 -19.31 -10.52 18.18
C GLU A 105 -19.31 -8.99 18.00
N LYS A 106 -20.19 -8.45 17.14
CA LYS A 106 -20.20 -7.04 16.77
C LYS A 106 -18.78 -6.59 16.33
N GLU A 107 -18.27 -5.45 16.81
CA GLU A 107 -16.95 -4.93 16.43
C GLU A 107 -15.77 -5.86 16.78
N LYS A 108 -15.96 -6.73 17.79
CA LYS A 108 -14.91 -7.69 18.21
C LYS A 108 -14.62 -8.75 17.15
N MET A 109 -15.50 -8.92 16.16
CA MET A 109 -15.24 -9.77 15.00
C MET A 109 -13.90 -9.45 14.33
N LEU A 110 -13.44 -8.19 14.40
CA LEU A 110 -12.17 -7.77 13.83
C LEU A 110 -10.95 -8.48 14.44
N ASP A 111 -11.05 -8.96 15.68
CA ASP A 111 -9.98 -9.71 16.33
C ASP A 111 -9.85 -11.15 15.78
N LYS A 112 -10.95 -11.69 15.23
CA LYS A 112 -11.02 -13.06 14.71
C LYS A 112 -10.63 -13.17 13.23
N ILE A 113 -10.90 -12.14 12.43
CA ILE A 113 -10.67 -12.20 11.00
C ILE A 113 -9.21 -11.94 10.62
N THR A 114 -8.72 -12.76 9.68
CA THR A 114 -7.40 -12.61 9.05
C THR A 114 -7.62 -12.44 7.55
N GLY A 115 -7.10 -11.35 6.99
CA GLY A 115 -7.28 -11.08 5.56
C GLY A 115 -7.01 -9.64 5.20
N MET A 116 -7.23 -9.33 3.94
CA MET A 116 -7.22 -8.00 3.35
C MET A 116 -8.66 -7.58 3.09
N PHE A 117 -9.08 -6.43 3.61
CA PHE A 117 -10.50 -6.07 3.51
C PHE A 117 -10.83 -4.59 3.65
N ALA A 118 -11.89 -4.21 2.97
CA ALA A 118 -12.73 -3.08 3.29
C ALA A 118 -14.19 -3.54 3.14
N PHE A 119 -15.02 -3.33 4.15
CA PHE A 119 -16.43 -3.73 4.11
C PHE A 119 -17.34 -2.75 4.85
N ALA A 120 -18.63 -2.82 4.52
CA ALA A 120 -19.68 -2.16 5.26
C ALA A 120 -20.79 -3.15 5.58
N ILE A 121 -21.15 -3.24 6.87
CA ILE A 121 -22.26 -4.04 7.38
C ILE A 121 -23.37 -3.09 7.83
N TYR A 122 -24.57 -3.28 7.32
CA TYR A 122 -25.78 -2.62 7.79
C TYR A 122 -26.60 -3.57 8.65
N ASP A 123 -26.87 -3.17 9.88
CA ASP A 123 -27.75 -3.86 10.83
C ASP A 123 -29.03 -3.04 10.99
N SER A 124 -30.14 -3.53 10.41
CA SER A 124 -31.41 -2.83 10.42
C SER A 124 -32.09 -2.86 11.79
N ASN A 125 -31.83 -3.87 12.63
CA ASN A 125 -32.36 -3.98 13.98
C ASN A 125 -31.70 -2.94 14.92
N GLU A 126 -30.37 -2.86 14.89
CA GLU A 126 -29.62 -1.90 15.68
C GLU A 126 -29.64 -0.48 15.07
N LYS A 127 -30.06 -0.36 13.81
CA LYS A 127 -30.00 0.89 13.02
C LYS A 127 -28.59 1.47 12.98
N THR A 128 -27.62 0.63 12.64
CA THR A 128 -26.21 0.99 12.57
C THR A 128 -25.58 0.55 11.26
N VAL A 129 -24.56 1.30 10.81
CA VAL A 129 -23.67 0.87 9.74
C VAL A 129 -22.27 0.78 10.27
N PHE A 130 -21.67 -0.41 10.19
CA PHE A 130 -20.32 -0.72 10.62
C PHE A 130 -19.41 -0.83 9.41
N ILE A 131 -18.38 0.00 9.34
CA ILE A 131 -17.48 0.11 8.18
C ILE A 131 -16.05 -0.12 8.68
N ALA A 132 -15.34 -1.10 8.13
CA ALA A 132 -14.00 -1.44 8.59
C ALA A 132 -13.00 -1.56 7.45
N ARG A 133 -11.73 -1.28 7.75
CA ARG A 133 -10.58 -1.42 6.85
C ARG A 133 -9.49 -2.27 7.51
N ASP A 134 -8.82 -3.11 6.72
CA ASP A 134 -7.79 -4.03 7.17
C ASP A 134 -6.60 -3.36 7.86
N ARG A 135 -5.79 -4.17 8.55
CA ARG A 135 -4.71 -3.72 9.45
C ARG A 135 -3.58 -2.98 8.76
N PHE A 136 -3.32 -3.27 7.48
CA PHE A 136 -2.25 -2.64 6.69
C PHE A 136 -2.78 -1.63 5.67
N GLY A 137 -4.11 -1.59 5.45
CA GLY A 137 -4.72 -0.74 4.44
C GLY A 137 -4.55 -1.28 3.03
N GLU A 138 -4.51 -2.62 2.88
CA GLU A 138 -4.42 -3.28 1.57
C GLU A 138 -5.61 -2.93 0.69
N LYS A 139 -6.81 -2.87 1.29
CA LYS A 139 -8.01 -2.46 0.56
C LYS A 139 -8.34 -1.00 0.87
N PRO A 140 -8.67 -0.23 -0.17
CA PRO A 140 -8.98 1.19 -0.01
C PRO A 140 -10.40 1.43 0.50
N LEU A 141 -10.57 2.52 1.26
CA LEU A 141 -11.88 3.02 1.65
C LEU A 141 -11.82 4.52 1.93
N TYR A 142 -12.69 5.26 1.24
CA TYR A 142 -12.88 6.70 1.42
C TYR A 142 -14.27 6.99 1.98
N TYR A 143 -14.41 8.13 2.68
CA TYR A 143 -15.70 8.58 3.18
C TYR A 143 -15.79 10.11 3.21
N THR A 144 -17.01 10.61 3.20
CA THR A 144 -17.33 12.04 3.30
C THR A 144 -18.70 12.26 3.89
N PHE A 145 -18.98 13.50 4.29
CA PHE A 145 -20.30 13.98 4.68
C PHE A 145 -20.75 15.04 3.69
N VAL A 146 -21.83 14.77 2.95
CA VAL A 146 -22.37 15.68 1.93
C VAL A 146 -23.90 15.75 2.07
N ASN A 147 -24.44 16.95 2.16
CA ASN A 147 -25.88 17.21 2.22
C ASN A 147 -26.64 16.37 3.27
N GLY A 148 -26.02 16.20 4.46
CA GLY A 148 -26.60 15.39 5.55
C GLY A 148 -26.44 13.88 5.40
N ASN A 149 -25.87 13.40 4.29
CA ASN A 149 -25.56 11.99 4.06
C ASN A 149 -24.11 11.68 4.44
N PHE A 150 -23.90 10.50 5.03
CA PHE A 150 -22.59 9.87 5.13
C PHE A 150 -22.39 8.97 3.91
N ILE A 151 -21.31 9.19 3.16
CA ILE A 151 -21.04 8.50 1.89
C ILE A 151 -19.67 7.83 1.98
N PHE A 152 -19.56 6.60 1.50
CA PHE A 152 -18.30 5.87 1.41
C PHE A 152 -18.11 5.18 0.06
N ALA A 153 -16.88 4.96 -0.35
CA ALA A 153 -16.53 4.17 -1.53
C ALA A 153 -15.09 3.65 -1.50
N SER A 154 -14.81 2.64 -2.29
CA SER A 154 -13.48 2.08 -2.50
C SER A 154 -12.51 3.06 -3.14
N GLU A 155 -12.96 3.94 -4.03
CA GLU A 155 -12.12 4.88 -4.76
C GLU A 155 -12.69 6.30 -4.75
N LEU A 156 -11.76 7.27 -4.84
CA LEU A 156 -12.07 8.70 -4.83
C LEU A 156 -13.00 9.09 -5.99
N ARG A 157 -12.80 8.50 -7.18
CA ARG A 157 -13.63 8.73 -8.37
C ARG A 157 -15.10 8.39 -8.15
N ALA A 158 -15.43 7.47 -7.26
CA ALA A 158 -16.81 7.17 -6.94
C ALA A 158 -17.41 8.22 -6.01
N ILE A 159 -16.64 8.72 -5.05
CA ILE A 159 -17.08 9.75 -4.10
C ILE A 159 -17.26 11.11 -4.79
N ILE A 160 -16.40 11.48 -5.73
CA ILE A 160 -16.45 12.79 -6.39
C ILE A 160 -17.81 13.04 -7.07
N ASN A 161 -18.47 11.98 -7.54
CA ASN A 161 -19.82 12.07 -8.12
C ASN A 161 -20.89 12.54 -7.13
N SER A 162 -20.62 12.51 -5.82
CA SER A 162 -21.52 12.98 -4.76
C SER A 162 -21.31 14.44 -4.40
N ILE A 163 -20.26 15.09 -4.92
CA ILE A 163 -19.83 16.44 -4.54
C ILE A 163 -20.08 17.37 -5.72
N GLU A 164 -20.98 18.34 -5.55
CA GLU A 164 -21.34 19.28 -6.62
C GLU A 164 -20.15 20.16 -7.07
N LYS A 165 -19.35 20.64 -6.12
CA LYS A 165 -18.16 21.48 -6.39
C LYS A 165 -16.98 20.98 -5.57
N PRO A 166 -16.24 19.99 -6.09
CA PRO A 166 -15.08 19.48 -5.37
C PRO A 166 -13.95 20.52 -5.32
N GLU A 167 -13.38 20.73 -4.14
CA GLU A 167 -12.24 21.62 -3.92
C GLU A 167 -10.97 20.83 -3.65
N VAL A 168 -9.84 21.30 -4.18
CA VAL A 168 -8.53 20.67 -3.96
C VAL A 168 -7.99 20.98 -2.56
N ASN A 169 -7.38 19.97 -1.94
CA ASN A 169 -6.72 20.06 -0.65
C ASN A 169 -5.23 20.37 -0.81
N HIS A 170 -4.81 21.60 -0.47
CA HIS A 170 -3.40 22.02 -0.59
C HIS A 170 -2.47 21.33 0.44
N ASN A 171 -2.98 20.88 1.59
CA ASN A 171 -2.21 20.06 2.52
C ASN A 171 -1.84 18.71 1.90
N ALA A 172 -2.77 18.11 1.16
CA ALA A 172 -2.51 16.86 0.43
C ALA A 172 -1.49 17.08 -0.70
N ILE A 173 -1.55 18.21 -1.43
CA ILE A 173 -0.53 18.55 -2.42
C ILE A 173 0.84 18.72 -1.76
N ALA A 174 0.92 19.42 -0.62
CA ALA A 174 2.17 19.60 0.10
C ALA A 174 2.74 18.25 0.59
N SER A 175 1.89 17.39 1.13
CA SER A 175 2.25 16.02 1.53
C SER A 175 2.78 15.20 0.35
N TYR A 176 2.09 15.21 -0.77
CA TYR A 176 2.47 14.51 -1.99
C TYR A 176 3.81 15.00 -2.56
N LEU A 177 3.99 16.29 -2.70
CA LEU A 177 5.27 16.85 -3.17
C LEU A 177 6.41 16.56 -2.19
N ALA A 178 6.12 16.50 -0.87
CA ALA A 178 7.12 16.14 0.13
C ALA A 178 7.56 14.67 0.03
N PHE A 179 6.64 13.72 -0.21
CA PHE A 179 6.88 12.29 0.00
C PHE A 179 6.55 11.36 -1.17
N PHE A 180 6.19 11.86 -2.35
CA PHE A 180 5.68 11.12 -3.53
C PHE A 180 4.22 10.64 -3.40
N TYR A 181 3.61 10.72 -2.24
CA TYR A 181 2.24 10.32 -1.92
C TYR A 181 1.65 11.21 -0.85
N ASN A 182 0.34 11.26 -0.77
CA ASN A 182 -0.34 11.91 0.34
C ASN A 182 -0.45 10.95 1.53
N HIS A 183 0.19 11.26 2.67
CA HIS A 183 0.13 10.45 3.90
C HIS A 183 -0.94 10.91 4.89
N LEU A 184 -1.64 12.01 4.59
CA LEU A 184 -2.70 12.54 5.44
C LEU A 184 -3.98 11.70 5.31
N GLU A 185 -4.86 11.79 6.29
CA GLU A 185 -6.18 11.15 6.22
C GLU A 185 -7.08 11.82 5.18
N GLU A 186 -7.06 13.16 5.13
CA GLU A 186 -7.79 13.91 4.13
C GLU A 186 -7.14 13.73 2.75
N SER A 187 -7.97 13.40 1.76
CA SER A 187 -7.56 13.14 0.40
C SER A 187 -7.13 14.42 -0.35
N PHE A 188 -6.85 14.30 -1.65
CA PHE A 188 -6.65 15.46 -2.51
C PHE A 188 -7.91 16.32 -2.71
N ILE A 189 -9.08 15.82 -2.30
CA ILE A 189 -10.34 16.56 -2.29
C ILE A 189 -10.68 16.91 -0.85
N LYS A 190 -10.92 18.20 -0.57
CA LYS A 190 -11.31 18.67 0.75
C LYS A 190 -12.54 17.95 1.27
N LYS A 191 -12.55 17.65 2.58
CA LYS A 191 -13.63 16.95 3.29
C LYS A 191 -13.90 15.52 2.81
N VAL A 192 -13.04 14.96 1.99
CA VAL A 192 -13.02 13.53 1.67
C VAL A 192 -11.86 12.88 2.40
N TYR A 193 -12.14 11.88 3.20
CA TYR A 193 -11.16 11.23 4.07
C TYR A 193 -10.93 9.79 3.67
N ARG A 194 -9.71 9.32 3.82
CA ARG A 194 -9.37 7.89 3.76
C ARG A 194 -9.53 7.28 5.13
N LEU A 195 -10.27 6.18 5.25
CA LEU A 195 -10.30 5.43 6.50
C LEU A 195 -8.91 4.86 6.77
N LYS A 196 -8.35 5.16 7.96
CA LYS A 196 -7.02 4.67 8.35
C LYS A 196 -6.95 3.14 8.33
N PRO A 197 -5.77 2.55 8.02
CA PRO A 197 -5.52 1.14 8.30
C PRO A 197 -5.85 0.79 9.75
N ALA A 198 -6.30 -0.44 9.99
CA ALA A 198 -6.67 -0.93 11.32
C ALA A 198 -7.74 -0.07 12.03
N SER A 199 -8.68 0.48 11.28
CA SER A 199 -9.74 1.34 11.85
C SER A 199 -11.11 0.97 11.32
N TYR A 200 -12.12 1.34 12.11
CA TYR A 200 -13.52 1.22 11.72
C TYR A 200 -14.32 2.46 12.06
N ILE A 201 -15.44 2.64 11.38
CA ILE A 201 -16.47 3.63 11.67
C ILE A 201 -17.73 2.88 12.06
N LEU A 202 -18.31 3.26 13.20
CA LEU A 202 -19.67 2.88 13.59
C LEU A 202 -20.57 4.10 13.41
N TYR A 203 -21.50 4.02 12.46
CA TYR A 203 -22.48 5.07 12.20
C TYR A 203 -23.82 4.70 12.81
N SER A 204 -24.33 5.53 13.73
CA SER A 204 -25.68 5.42 14.29
C SER A 204 -26.68 6.19 13.43
N LEU A 205 -27.69 5.51 12.88
CA LEU A 205 -28.79 6.15 12.14
C LEU A 205 -29.70 6.95 13.06
N LYS A 206 -29.82 6.52 14.34
CA LYS A 206 -30.62 7.22 15.34
C LYS A 206 -30.04 8.60 15.68
N ASP A 207 -28.73 8.63 15.93
CA ASP A 207 -28.03 9.84 16.37
C ASP A 207 -27.45 10.64 15.21
N LYS A 208 -27.48 10.09 13.99
CA LYS A 208 -26.82 10.62 12.78
C LYS A 208 -25.33 10.94 13.04
N LYS A 209 -24.63 10.06 13.75
CA LYS A 209 -23.27 10.27 14.23
C LYS A 209 -22.35 9.11 13.83
N ALA A 210 -21.16 9.44 13.30
CA ALA A 210 -20.09 8.51 13.05
C ALA A 210 -19.08 8.53 14.22
N THR A 211 -18.68 7.35 14.68
CA THR A 211 -17.59 7.19 15.67
C THR A 211 -16.45 6.43 15.01
N LEU A 212 -15.26 7.02 14.96
CA LEU A 212 -14.04 6.43 14.39
C LEU A 212 -13.21 5.80 15.49
N ASN A 213 -12.82 4.54 15.33
CA ASN A 213 -12.00 3.79 16.28
C ASN A 213 -10.88 3.04 15.55
N SER A 214 -9.75 2.86 16.25
CA SER A 214 -8.67 1.96 15.82
C SER A 214 -8.76 0.65 16.60
N TYR A 215 -8.61 -0.49 15.91
CA TYR A 215 -8.74 -1.81 16.54
C TYR A 215 -7.42 -2.59 16.62
N TRP A 216 -6.34 -2.10 16.00
CA TRP A 216 -5.04 -2.75 16.05
C TRP A 216 -3.87 -1.77 15.83
N ASP A 217 -2.76 -2.05 16.50
CA ASP A 217 -1.47 -1.41 16.24
C ASP A 217 -0.33 -2.39 16.55
N LEU A 218 0.88 -2.09 16.04
CA LEU A 218 2.08 -2.86 16.35
C LEU A 218 2.56 -2.58 17.77
N ASN A 219 2.84 -3.64 18.53
CA ASN A 219 3.47 -3.55 19.84
C ASN A 219 4.99 -3.54 19.70
N PHE A 220 5.66 -2.66 20.47
CA PHE A 220 7.12 -2.49 20.50
C PHE A 220 7.83 -3.42 21.50
N GLU A 221 7.09 -4.22 22.26
CA GLU A 221 7.69 -5.18 23.20
C GLU A 221 8.65 -6.14 22.50
N GLU A 222 9.81 -6.35 23.10
CA GLU A 222 10.85 -7.21 22.56
C GLU A 222 10.90 -8.56 23.29
N ASN A 223 10.90 -9.64 22.50
CA ASN A 223 11.11 -10.99 23.03
C ASN A 223 12.61 -11.30 23.05
N ASN A 224 13.24 -11.05 24.20
CA ASN A 224 14.68 -11.21 24.38
C ASN A 224 15.13 -12.67 24.56
N GLU A 225 14.20 -13.60 24.79
CA GLU A 225 14.51 -15.03 25.00
C GLU A 225 14.52 -15.84 23.70
N MET A 226 14.00 -15.27 22.61
CA MET A 226 13.91 -15.94 21.31
C MET A 226 15.30 -16.18 20.72
N ASP A 227 15.64 -17.43 20.43
CA ASP A 227 16.82 -17.79 19.65
C ASP A 227 16.51 -17.94 18.16
N LEU A 228 17.56 -18.06 17.35
CA LEU A 228 17.42 -18.12 15.88
C LEU A 228 16.68 -19.40 15.42
N ASP A 229 16.92 -20.54 16.03
CA ASP A 229 16.32 -21.81 15.60
C ASP A 229 14.83 -21.85 15.97
N ALA A 230 14.44 -21.33 17.14
CA ALA A 230 13.05 -21.15 17.52
C ALA A 230 12.34 -20.16 16.58
N ALA A 231 12.98 -19.03 16.25
CA ALA A 231 12.45 -18.05 15.31
C ALA A 231 12.23 -18.65 13.90
N LEU A 232 13.15 -19.48 13.42
CA LEU A 232 13.02 -20.18 12.13
C LEU A 232 11.84 -21.18 12.13
N LYS A 233 11.64 -21.92 13.22
CA LYS A 233 10.48 -22.85 13.36
C LYS A 233 9.16 -22.09 13.38
N ILE A 234 9.09 -20.96 14.09
CA ILE A 234 7.91 -20.10 14.12
C ILE A 234 7.63 -19.55 12.72
N LEU A 235 8.66 -19.09 12.01
CA LEU A 235 8.51 -18.58 10.65
C LEU A 235 7.99 -19.67 9.70
N ASP A 236 8.58 -20.87 9.72
CA ASP A 236 8.18 -22.00 8.87
C ASP A 236 6.71 -22.37 9.08
N ALA A 237 6.31 -22.62 10.33
CA ALA A 237 4.95 -23.04 10.65
C ALA A 237 3.90 -21.97 10.27
N ASN A 238 4.16 -20.71 10.60
CA ASN A 238 3.21 -19.64 10.31
C ASN A 238 3.14 -19.35 8.79
N LEU A 239 4.29 -19.22 8.11
CA LEU A 239 4.33 -18.86 6.70
C LEU A 239 3.68 -19.94 5.82
N LYS A 240 3.88 -21.22 6.12
CA LYS A 240 3.21 -22.35 5.46
C LYS A 240 1.69 -22.26 5.58
N ASN A 241 1.18 -22.03 6.78
CA ASN A 241 -0.26 -21.89 7.01
C ASN A 241 -0.83 -20.65 6.28
N ILE A 242 -0.14 -19.52 6.38
CA ILE A 242 -0.54 -18.27 5.71
C ILE A 242 -0.62 -18.48 4.20
N VAL A 243 0.43 -19.01 3.58
CA VAL A 243 0.47 -19.23 2.14
C VAL A 243 -0.60 -20.22 1.71
N LYS A 244 -0.80 -21.31 2.44
CA LYS A 244 -1.87 -22.28 2.17
C LYS A 244 -3.25 -21.61 2.10
N ASN A 245 -3.58 -20.76 3.08
CA ASN A 245 -4.87 -20.06 3.13
C ASN A 245 -4.98 -18.99 2.04
N THR A 246 -3.85 -18.35 1.67
CA THR A 246 -3.81 -17.33 0.61
C THR A 246 -3.98 -17.93 -0.81
N LEU A 247 -3.75 -19.23 -0.97
CA LEU A 247 -3.93 -19.94 -2.24
C LEU A 247 -5.39 -20.30 -2.56
N ILE A 248 -6.33 -20.14 -1.63
CA ILE A 248 -7.73 -20.50 -1.85
C ILE A 248 -8.33 -19.59 -2.93
N SER A 249 -8.79 -20.20 -4.04
CA SER A 249 -9.36 -19.49 -5.19
C SER A 249 -10.08 -20.47 -6.11
N ASP A 250 -11.24 -20.08 -6.63
CA ASP A 250 -11.99 -20.85 -7.64
C ASP A 250 -11.65 -20.41 -9.07
N VAL A 251 -10.72 -19.46 -9.22
CA VAL A 251 -10.22 -18.96 -10.51
C VAL A 251 -8.71 -19.16 -10.64
N PRO A 252 -8.14 -19.09 -11.87
CA PRO A 252 -6.72 -19.25 -12.07
C PRO A 252 -5.87 -18.30 -11.21
N LEU A 253 -4.92 -18.90 -10.48
CA LEU A 253 -4.00 -18.22 -9.58
C LEU A 253 -2.55 -18.44 -10.02
N GLY A 254 -1.73 -17.40 -9.93
CA GLY A 254 -0.30 -17.42 -10.21
C GLY A 254 0.55 -16.78 -9.12
N VAL A 255 1.87 -16.81 -9.29
CA VAL A 255 2.84 -16.16 -8.40
C VAL A 255 3.76 -15.26 -9.23
N LEU A 256 3.92 -14.01 -8.80
CA LEU A 256 4.88 -13.08 -9.38
C LEU A 256 6.28 -13.42 -8.88
N LEU A 257 7.15 -13.84 -9.79
CA LEU A 257 8.48 -14.34 -9.48
C LEU A 257 9.56 -13.43 -10.05
N SER A 258 10.11 -12.54 -9.21
CA SER A 258 11.21 -11.64 -9.60
C SER A 258 12.61 -12.25 -9.43
N GLY A 259 12.71 -13.49 -8.90
CA GLY A 259 14.00 -14.06 -8.49
C GLY A 259 14.64 -13.35 -7.28
N GLY A 260 13.94 -12.43 -6.61
CA GLY A 260 14.32 -11.85 -5.32
C GLY A 260 13.96 -12.78 -4.16
N VAL A 261 14.51 -12.54 -2.96
CA VAL A 261 14.31 -13.41 -1.80
C VAL A 261 12.82 -13.57 -1.44
N ASP A 262 12.04 -12.47 -1.44
CA ASP A 262 10.64 -12.47 -1.02
C ASP A 262 9.77 -13.31 -1.94
N SER A 263 9.77 -13.00 -3.23
CA SER A 263 9.00 -13.74 -4.23
C SER A 263 9.44 -15.21 -4.34
N SER A 264 10.73 -15.49 -4.19
CA SER A 264 11.26 -16.85 -4.22
C SER A 264 10.81 -17.70 -3.02
N VAL A 265 10.76 -17.09 -1.83
CA VAL A 265 10.25 -17.76 -0.61
C VAL A 265 8.76 -18.05 -0.77
N ILE A 266 7.95 -17.08 -1.18
CA ILE A 266 6.51 -17.29 -1.40
C ILE A 266 6.26 -18.36 -2.45
N ALA A 267 6.93 -18.30 -3.61
CA ALA A 267 6.79 -19.29 -4.67
C ALA A 267 7.19 -20.70 -4.20
N LYS A 268 8.30 -20.80 -3.45
CA LYS A 268 8.77 -22.10 -2.93
C LYS A 268 7.81 -22.71 -1.92
N VAL A 269 7.29 -21.91 -0.97
CA VAL A 269 6.31 -22.40 0.01
C VAL A 269 4.99 -22.75 -0.69
N ALA A 270 4.51 -21.94 -1.62
CA ALA A 270 3.28 -22.19 -2.37
C ALA A 270 3.37 -23.48 -3.22
N SER A 271 4.57 -23.80 -3.75
CA SER A 271 4.79 -25.03 -4.53
C SER A 271 4.62 -26.33 -3.73
N GLU A 272 4.58 -26.26 -2.39
CA GLU A 272 4.30 -27.43 -1.53
C GLU A 272 2.80 -27.82 -1.55
N TYR A 273 1.90 -26.90 -1.98
CA TYR A 273 0.45 -27.10 -1.92
C TYR A 273 -0.21 -27.27 -3.29
N SER A 274 0.37 -26.73 -4.35
CA SER A 274 -0.21 -26.82 -5.69
C SER A 274 0.85 -26.69 -6.78
N LYS A 275 0.51 -27.19 -7.99
CA LYS A 275 1.31 -26.90 -9.19
C LYS A 275 1.08 -25.44 -9.57
N LEU A 276 2.15 -24.64 -9.52
CA LEU A 276 2.06 -23.21 -9.71
C LEU A 276 2.24 -22.79 -11.17
N LYS A 277 1.50 -21.75 -11.56
CA LYS A 277 1.91 -20.84 -12.62
C LYS A 277 2.79 -19.75 -12.01
N THR A 278 4.00 -19.54 -12.54
CA THR A 278 4.86 -18.44 -12.12
C THR A 278 5.13 -17.50 -13.28
N MET A 279 5.16 -16.20 -13.00
CA MET A 279 5.33 -15.19 -14.04
C MET A 279 6.43 -14.21 -13.64
N HIS A 280 7.37 -14.00 -14.55
CA HIS A 280 8.36 -12.94 -14.47
C HIS A 280 8.08 -11.92 -15.57
N VAL A 281 7.97 -10.66 -15.21
CA VAL A 281 7.78 -9.58 -16.19
C VAL A 281 8.94 -8.63 -16.09
N THR A 282 9.61 -8.39 -17.20
CA THR A 282 10.88 -7.66 -17.22
C THR A 282 11.08 -6.84 -18.50
N GLY A 283 11.95 -5.85 -18.40
CA GLY A 283 12.57 -5.18 -19.55
C GLY A 283 14.08 -5.50 -19.68
N SER A 284 14.62 -6.40 -18.82
CA SER A 284 16.05 -6.71 -18.73
C SER A 284 16.30 -8.22 -18.69
N GLU A 285 17.27 -8.70 -19.46
CA GLU A 285 17.65 -10.11 -19.49
C GLU A 285 18.38 -10.58 -18.22
N GLU A 286 19.00 -9.67 -17.49
CA GLU A 286 19.81 -10.05 -16.32
C GLU A 286 18.97 -10.63 -15.16
N GLU A 287 17.74 -10.16 -14.99
CA GLU A 287 16.85 -10.63 -13.92
C GLU A 287 16.16 -11.95 -14.24
N VAL A 288 15.96 -12.24 -15.53
CA VAL A 288 15.28 -13.43 -16.03
C VAL A 288 15.91 -14.70 -15.50
N LYS A 289 17.25 -14.80 -15.58
CA LYS A 289 18.01 -15.97 -15.14
C LYS A 289 17.69 -16.43 -13.72
N PHE A 290 17.56 -15.50 -12.78
CA PHE A 290 17.28 -15.84 -11.37
C PHE A 290 15.83 -16.30 -11.18
N ALA A 291 14.87 -15.68 -11.89
CA ALA A 291 13.49 -16.10 -11.85
C ALA A 291 13.32 -17.51 -12.44
N GLU A 292 13.95 -17.79 -13.59
CA GLU A 292 13.93 -19.11 -14.25
C GLU A 292 14.59 -20.18 -13.38
N GLU A 293 15.69 -19.86 -12.69
CA GLU A 293 16.37 -20.83 -11.81
C GLU A 293 15.48 -21.23 -10.63
N VAL A 294 14.75 -20.28 -10.03
CA VAL A 294 13.77 -20.58 -8.97
C VAL A 294 12.58 -21.35 -9.56
N ALA A 295 12.07 -20.97 -10.72
CA ALA A 295 10.97 -21.64 -11.38
C ALA A 295 11.30 -23.10 -11.69
N ASN A 296 12.51 -23.38 -12.16
CA ASN A 296 13.02 -24.74 -12.40
C ASN A 296 13.15 -25.54 -11.09
N LEU A 297 13.66 -24.89 -10.00
CA LEU A 297 13.77 -25.52 -8.69
C LEU A 297 12.42 -26.02 -8.15
N ILE A 298 11.35 -25.23 -8.37
CA ILE A 298 9.98 -25.57 -7.91
C ILE A 298 9.15 -26.30 -8.97
N LYS A 299 9.70 -26.53 -10.16
CA LYS A 299 9.04 -27.18 -11.31
C LYS A 299 7.71 -26.51 -11.69
N SER A 300 7.66 -25.17 -11.63
CA SER A 300 6.47 -24.40 -12.00
C SER A 300 6.28 -24.32 -13.52
N ASP A 301 5.03 -24.06 -13.93
CA ASP A 301 4.72 -23.59 -15.28
C ASP A 301 5.10 -22.10 -15.36
N HIS A 302 6.33 -21.83 -15.85
CA HIS A 302 6.93 -20.51 -15.81
C HIS A 302 6.81 -19.78 -17.14
N LYS A 303 6.43 -18.50 -17.04
CA LYS A 303 6.37 -17.62 -18.21
C LYS A 303 7.14 -16.32 -17.95
N THR A 304 8.17 -16.07 -18.76
CA THR A 304 8.84 -14.76 -18.83
C THR A 304 8.13 -13.89 -19.87
N ILE A 305 7.74 -12.69 -19.47
CA ILE A 305 7.00 -11.74 -20.29
C ILE A 305 7.85 -10.48 -20.46
N TYR A 306 8.25 -10.18 -21.70
CA TYR A 306 8.98 -8.96 -22.03
C TYR A 306 8.00 -7.83 -22.38
N VAL A 307 8.11 -6.71 -21.68
CA VAL A 307 7.21 -5.57 -21.87
C VAL A 307 7.95 -4.41 -22.53
N LYS A 308 7.40 -3.96 -23.65
CA LYS A 308 7.76 -2.66 -24.22
C LYS A 308 6.87 -1.58 -23.59
N THR A 309 7.48 -0.60 -22.96
CA THR A 309 6.79 0.50 -22.31
C THR A 309 6.77 1.73 -23.23
N ASP A 310 5.60 2.24 -23.50
CA ASP A 310 5.41 3.59 -24.09
C ASP A 310 4.67 4.45 -23.07
N PHE A 311 5.42 4.85 -22.05
CA PHE A 311 4.86 5.50 -20.86
C PHE A 311 4.08 6.79 -21.19
N MET A 312 4.62 7.63 -22.04
CA MET A 312 3.96 8.92 -22.34
C MET A 312 2.64 8.73 -23.10
N LYS A 313 2.54 7.68 -23.93
CA LYS A 313 1.29 7.32 -24.59
C LYS A 313 0.23 6.84 -23.59
N ASP A 314 0.64 6.09 -22.57
CA ASP A 314 -0.26 5.55 -21.56
C ASP A 314 -0.42 6.47 -20.32
N PHE A 315 0.12 7.72 -20.38
CA PHE A 315 0.21 8.62 -19.23
C PHE A 315 -1.14 8.91 -18.58
N ASP A 316 -2.16 9.22 -19.39
CA ASP A 316 -3.52 9.47 -18.90
C ASP A 316 -4.15 8.21 -18.28
N GLN A 317 -3.92 7.04 -18.89
CA GLN A 317 -4.43 5.76 -18.36
C GLN A 317 -3.79 5.40 -17.03
N ILE A 318 -2.48 5.63 -16.88
CA ILE A 318 -1.76 5.41 -15.63
C ILE A 318 -2.24 6.41 -14.56
N THR A 319 -2.40 7.69 -14.93
CA THR A 319 -2.94 8.70 -14.01
C THR A 319 -4.35 8.33 -13.53
N LEU A 320 -5.23 7.89 -14.43
CA LEU A 320 -6.55 7.40 -14.05
C LEU A 320 -6.48 6.11 -13.21
N ALA A 321 -5.51 5.23 -13.47
CA ALA A 321 -5.40 3.98 -12.72
C ALA A 321 -5.09 4.23 -11.24
N ILE A 322 -4.22 5.18 -10.91
CA ILE A 322 -3.78 5.43 -9.52
C ILE A 322 -4.81 6.14 -8.63
N ASP A 323 -5.90 6.70 -9.20
CA ASP A 323 -7.00 7.39 -8.51
C ASP A 323 -6.60 8.67 -7.76
N GLU A 324 -5.56 8.65 -6.93
CA GLU A 324 -4.89 9.81 -6.32
C GLU A 324 -3.41 9.87 -6.72
N PRO A 325 -2.80 11.05 -6.85
CA PRO A 325 -1.40 11.16 -7.25
C PRO A 325 -0.43 10.42 -6.32
N VAL A 326 0.32 9.48 -6.89
CA VAL A 326 1.50 8.82 -6.32
C VAL A 326 2.57 8.78 -7.40
N THR A 327 3.80 9.16 -7.08
CA THR A 327 4.90 9.24 -8.06
C THR A 327 6.08 8.31 -7.77
N ASP A 328 5.82 7.19 -7.13
CA ASP A 328 6.80 6.09 -7.13
C ASP A 328 7.06 5.65 -8.59
N PRO A 329 8.29 5.70 -9.09
CA PRO A 329 8.60 5.28 -10.45
C PRO A 329 8.19 3.85 -10.80
N SER A 330 7.95 3.00 -9.79
CA SER A 330 7.48 1.63 -9.98
C SER A 330 6.01 1.53 -10.44
N ILE A 331 5.21 2.63 -10.38
CA ILE A 331 3.84 2.64 -10.94
C ILE A 331 3.83 2.25 -12.42
N ILE A 332 4.87 2.64 -13.14
CA ILE A 332 4.96 2.43 -14.58
C ILE A 332 5.14 0.93 -14.89
N PRO A 333 6.20 0.24 -14.41
CA PRO A 333 6.31 -1.19 -14.66
C PRO A 333 5.15 -1.98 -14.05
N THR A 334 4.62 -1.61 -12.88
CA THR A 334 3.46 -2.27 -12.27
C THR A 334 2.24 -2.23 -13.20
N PHE A 335 1.97 -1.09 -13.85
CA PHE A 335 0.85 -0.97 -14.79
C PHE A 335 0.95 -1.97 -15.95
N TYR A 336 2.11 -2.06 -16.57
CA TYR A 336 2.31 -3.00 -17.69
C TYR A 336 2.31 -4.46 -17.23
N ILE A 337 2.91 -4.74 -16.07
CA ILE A 337 2.92 -6.07 -15.47
C ILE A 337 1.50 -6.56 -15.21
N CYS A 338 0.69 -5.79 -14.51
CA CYS A 338 -0.69 -6.17 -14.19
C CYS A 338 -1.52 -6.41 -15.45
N ARG A 339 -1.32 -5.57 -16.48
CA ARG A 339 -1.99 -5.74 -17.78
C ARG A 339 -1.64 -7.05 -18.48
N GLU A 340 -0.40 -7.48 -18.43
CA GLU A 340 0.04 -8.72 -19.03
C GLU A 340 -0.34 -9.96 -18.21
N ILE A 341 -0.21 -9.87 -16.89
CA ILE A 341 -0.53 -10.97 -15.96
C ILE A 341 -2.02 -11.30 -15.98
N LYS A 342 -2.90 -10.29 -16.09
CA LYS A 342 -4.35 -10.52 -16.19
C LYS A 342 -4.75 -11.42 -17.34
N LYS A 343 -3.97 -11.48 -18.40
CA LYS A 343 -4.22 -12.40 -19.54
C LYS A 343 -4.03 -13.88 -19.17
N GLU A 344 -3.29 -14.17 -18.10
CA GLU A 344 -2.93 -15.52 -17.66
C GLU A 344 -3.71 -15.97 -16.42
N VAL A 345 -3.96 -15.04 -15.48
CA VAL A 345 -4.57 -15.33 -14.18
C VAL A 345 -5.45 -14.19 -13.70
N THR A 346 -6.36 -14.48 -12.77
CA THR A 346 -7.20 -13.48 -12.11
C THR A 346 -6.67 -13.10 -10.72
N VAL A 347 -5.90 -13.99 -10.09
CA VAL A 347 -5.26 -13.78 -8.78
C VAL A 347 -3.76 -14.02 -8.91
N ALA A 348 -2.95 -13.17 -8.28
CA ALA A 348 -1.50 -13.38 -8.21
C ALA A 348 -0.95 -13.11 -6.81
N LEU A 349 -0.11 -14.03 -6.31
CA LEU A 349 0.64 -13.81 -5.09
C LEU A 349 1.89 -12.98 -5.36
N THR A 350 2.22 -12.10 -4.43
CA THR A 350 3.38 -11.21 -4.47
C THR A 350 4.28 -11.40 -3.25
N GLY A 351 5.48 -10.86 -3.32
CA GLY A 351 6.42 -10.79 -2.18
C GLY A 351 6.30 -9.52 -1.34
N GLU A 352 5.25 -8.69 -1.58
CA GLU A 352 5.05 -7.46 -0.81
C GLU A 352 4.89 -7.75 0.69
N GLY A 353 5.33 -6.81 1.53
CA GLY A 353 5.38 -6.99 2.98
C GLY A 353 6.68 -7.64 3.49
N GLY A 354 7.46 -8.29 2.60
CA GLY A 354 8.72 -8.92 2.98
C GLY A 354 9.80 -7.92 3.43
N ASP A 355 9.88 -6.77 2.77
CA ASP A 355 10.79 -5.68 3.16
C ASP A 355 10.36 -5.04 4.49
N GLU A 356 9.08 -4.86 4.72
CA GLU A 356 8.50 -4.32 5.93
C GLU A 356 8.71 -5.23 7.13
N MET A 357 8.36 -6.51 6.95
CA MET A 357 8.43 -7.52 8.01
C MET A 357 9.88 -7.81 8.45
N PHE A 358 10.81 -7.90 7.49
CA PHE A 358 12.19 -8.33 7.74
C PHE A 358 13.22 -7.19 7.58
N TRP A 359 12.78 -5.94 7.49
CA TRP A 359 13.63 -4.74 7.42
C TRP A 359 14.59 -4.72 6.23
N GLY A 360 14.08 -4.96 5.03
CA GLY A 360 14.87 -5.02 3.80
C GLY A 360 15.21 -3.67 3.19
N TYR A 361 14.69 -2.56 3.71
CA TYR A 361 14.93 -1.23 3.16
C TYR A 361 16.20 -0.58 3.68
N PRO A 362 17.03 -0.02 2.79
CA PRO A 362 18.28 0.65 3.20
C PRO A 362 18.08 1.80 4.18
N TRP A 363 16.94 2.52 4.12
CA TRP A 363 16.68 3.65 5.03
C TRP A 363 16.47 3.23 6.49
N ILE A 364 16.07 1.98 6.76
CA ILE A 364 15.96 1.46 8.13
C ILE A 364 17.36 1.39 8.76
N ASN A 365 18.35 0.85 8.06
CA ASN A 365 19.75 0.82 8.49
C ASN A 365 20.33 2.23 8.66
N ILE A 366 20.07 3.11 7.68
CA ILE A 366 20.57 4.48 7.71
C ILE A 366 19.96 5.25 8.87
N ASN A 367 18.67 5.05 9.17
CA ASN A 367 18.02 5.71 10.30
C ASN A 367 18.68 5.34 11.63
N ASP A 368 19.08 4.09 11.83
CA ASP A 368 19.82 3.68 13.03
C ASP A 368 21.19 4.36 13.12
N ILE A 369 21.97 4.35 12.03
CA ILE A 369 23.26 5.04 11.95
C ILE A 369 23.11 6.53 12.25
N LEU A 370 22.14 7.20 11.64
CA LEU A 370 21.86 8.62 11.87
C LEU A 370 21.37 8.88 13.30
N SER A 371 20.57 7.97 13.87
CA SER A 371 20.11 8.07 15.25
C SER A 371 21.30 8.10 16.23
N LYS A 372 22.23 7.15 16.08
CA LYS A 372 23.46 7.07 16.87
C LYS A 372 24.38 8.27 16.63
N TRP A 373 24.51 8.72 15.37
CA TRP A 373 25.31 9.88 15.02
C TRP A 373 24.79 11.18 15.67
N PHE A 374 23.50 11.42 15.57
CA PHE A 374 22.89 12.64 16.10
C PHE A 374 22.72 12.64 17.63
N SER A 375 22.85 11.50 18.31
CA SER A 375 22.94 11.44 19.77
C SER A 375 24.27 11.97 20.31
N LEU A 376 25.32 12.03 19.46
CA LEU A 376 26.61 12.57 19.84
C LEU A 376 26.56 14.12 19.92
N PRO A 377 27.28 14.74 20.90
CA PRO A 377 27.43 16.19 20.97
C PRO A 377 28.00 16.81 19.68
N LYS A 378 27.52 18.01 19.32
CA LYS A 378 27.93 18.69 18.07
C LYS A 378 29.45 18.82 17.91
N PHE A 379 30.21 19.06 19.01
CA PHE A 379 31.65 19.19 18.93
C PHE A 379 32.34 17.87 18.58
N ILE A 380 31.87 16.74 19.12
CA ILE A 380 32.39 15.41 18.79
C ILE A 380 32.14 15.09 17.30
N ARG A 381 30.94 15.35 16.80
CA ARG A 381 30.61 15.17 15.39
C ARG A 381 31.51 15.98 14.46
N LYS A 382 31.81 17.26 14.81
CA LYS A 382 32.74 18.09 14.06
C LYS A 382 34.17 17.52 14.03
N ILE A 383 34.67 17.02 15.17
CA ILE A 383 35.97 16.37 15.25
C ILE A 383 36.00 15.10 14.38
N MET A 384 34.99 14.25 14.51
CA MET A 384 34.92 13.01 13.73
C MET A 384 34.81 13.28 12.22
N THR A 385 34.04 14.28 11.78
CA THR A 385 33.95 14.66 10.35
C THR A 385 35.24 15.26 9.81
N SER A 386 36.03 15.96 10.64
CA SER A 386 37.34 16.50 10.26
C SER A 386 38.38 15.39 10.13
N LEU A 387 38.45 14.47 11.09
CA LEU A 387 39.37 13.34 11.08
C LEU A 387 38.99 12.28 10.01
N GLY A 388 37.71 12.03 9.81
CA GLY A 388 37.23 11.03 8.86
C GLY A 388 37.55 11.33 7.39
N SER A 389 37.85 12.59 7.05
CA SER A 389 38.32 12.97 5.70
C SER A 389 39.71 12.44 5.37
N HIS A 390 40.45 11.98 6.37
CA HIS A 390 41.83 11.45 6.24
C HIS A 390 41.90 9.92 6.38
N LEU A 391 40.76 9.23 6.59
CA LEU A 391 40.71 7.79 6.77
C LEU A 391 40.43 7.04 5.45
N ASN A 392 40.75 5.74 5.45
CA ASN A 392 40.72 4.80 4.32
C ASN A 392 39.41 4.91 3.47
N LYS A 393 39.51 4.73 2.13
CA LYS A 393 38.45 4.99 1.13
C LYS A 393 37.04 4.45 1.47
N ASN A 394 36.93 3.33 2.17
CA ASN A 394 35.62 2.75 2.53
C ASN A 394 34.97 3.47 3.73
N LEU A 395 35.76 3.97 4.69
CA LEU A 395 35.27 4.78 5.80
C LEU A 395 35.05 6.23 5.37
N ALA A 396 35.86 6.75 4.46
CA ALA A 396 35.73 8.09 3.91
C ALA A 396 34.38 8.30 3.19
N GLY A 397 33.84 7.29 2.53
CA GLY A 397 32.50 7.34 1.91
C GLY A 397 31.38 7.57 2.95
N THR A 398 31.37 6.79 4.03
CA THR A 398 30.39 6.93 5.12
C THR A 398 30.51 8.29 5.82
N PHE A 399 31.74 8.78 6.08
CA PHE A 399 31.96 10.09 6.69
C PHE A 399 31.65 11.25 5.73
N GLN A 400 31.87 11.10 4.43
CA GLN A 400 31.42 12.07 3.42
C GLN A 400 29.91 12.14 3.36
N ASP A 401 29.20 11.02 3.43
CA ASP A 401 27.75 10.98 3.50
C ASP A 401 27.24 11.66 4.79
N LEU A 402 27.82 11.34 5.96
CA LEU A 402 27.45 11.98 7.22
C LEU A 402 27.74 13.49 7.20
N LYS A 403 28.87 13.92 6.62
CA LYS A 403 29.19 15.34 6.40
C LYS A 403 28.25 16.02 5.42
N ARG A 404 27.83 15.29 4.39
CA ARG A 404 26.79 15.72 3.44
C ARG A 404 25.45 15.91 4.16
N TYR A 405 25.06 15.00 5.04
CA TYR A 405 23.85 15.14 5.89
C TYR A 405 23.94 16.32 6.86
N GLU A 406 25.12 16.66 7.41
CA GLU A 406 25.30 17.86 8.22
C GLU A 406 25.31 19.16 7.41
N LYS A 407 25.84 19.13 6.17
CA LYS A 407 25.98 20.29 5.28
C LYS A 407 24.66 20.69 4.63
N TYR A 408 23.73 19.76 4.46
CA TYR A 408 22.39 20.09 3.99
C TYR A 408 21.62 20.80 5.12
N LYS A 409 21.75 22.13 5.15
CA LYS A 409 20.97 23.06 5.97
C LYS A 409 19.45 22.97 5.75
N TYR A 410 18.99 22.04 4.92
CA TYR A 410 17.57 21.82 4.59
C TYR A 410 16.74 21.36 5.76
N TYR A 411 17.39 20.99 6.88
CA TYR A 411 16.73 20.44 8.04
C TYR A 411 17.20 21.21 9.27
N SER A 412 16.52 22.32 9.52
CA SER A 412 16.55 23.02 10.80
C SER A 412 16.01 22.18 11.96
N LEU A 413 15.72 20.91 11.68
CA LEU A 413 15.05 19.99 12.54
C LEU A 413 16.00 19.24 13.41
N ASP A 414 15.67 19.12 14.68
CA ASP A 414 16.31 18.22 15.59
C ASP A 414 16.18 16.78 15.05
N ASN A 415 17.30 16.11 15.01
CA ASN A 415 17.53 14.68 14.82
C ASN A 415 16.53 13.81 14.00
N ALA A 416 15.22 13.94 14.18
CA ALA A 416 14.21 13.10 13.53
C ALA A 416 13.99 13.47 12.05
N GLY A 417 13.84 14.76 11.74
CA GLY A 417 13.61 15.20 10.36
C GLY A 417 14.80 14.94 9.43
N LYS A 418 16.03 14.96 9.97
CA LYS A 418 17.25 14.61 9.21
C LYS A 418 17.28 13.13 8.79
N ARG A 419 16.53 12.25 9.44
CA ARG A 419 16.44 10.83 9.14
C ARG A 419 15.50 10.53 7.97
N LEU A 420 14.52 11.42 7.73
CA LEU A 420 13.56 11.31 6.63
C LEU A 420 14.12 11.72 5.26
N LEU A 421 15.35 12.21 5.19
CA LEU A 421 16.00 12.77 4.00
C LEU A 421 15.91 11.92 2.73
N ARG A 422 15.89 10.61 2.87
CA ARG A 422 15.77 9.69 1.73
C ARG A 422 14.33 9.39 1.33
N LEU A 423 13.37 9.76 2.18
CA LEU A 423 11.95 9.62 1.89
C LEU A 423 11.34 10.93 1.37
N SER A 424 12.02 12.07 1.53
CA SER A 424 11.52 13.36 1.07
C SER A 424 11.96 13.67 -0.35
N HIS A 425 11.04 14.28 -1.11
CA HIS A 425 11.21 14.64 -2.51
C HIS A 425 11.45 16.15 -2.69
N PHE A 426 10.60 16.98 -2.11
CA PHE A 426 10.81 18.42 -1.98
C PHE A 426 11.04 18.78 -0.52
N SER A 427 11.98 19.72 -0.28
CA SER A 427 12.23 20.25 1.05
C SER A 427 11.10 21.20 1.47
N LYS A 428 11.00 21.46 2.77
CA LYS A 428 10.04 22.42 3.33
C LYS A 428 10.17 23.82 2.71
N GLU A 429 11.40 24.25 2.41
CA GLU A 429 11.67 25.54 1.78
C GLU A 429 11.20 25.58 0.33
N GLU A 430 11.49 24.51 -0.44
CA GLU A 430 11.00 24.38 -1.82
C GLU A 430 9.47 24.34 -1.87
N LEU A 431 8.81 23.61 -0.96
CA LEU A 431 7.34 23.59 -0.88
C LEU A 431 6.75 24.98 -0.65
N LYS A 432 7.33 25.80 0.25
CA LYS A 432 6.89 27.17 0.49
C LYS A 432 7.04 28.10 -0.72
N ASN A 433 8.00 27.80 -1.59
CA ASN A 433 8.20 28.58 -2.82
C ASN A 433 7.27 28.12 -3.95
N ILE A 434 6.97 26.81 -4.01
CA ILE A 434 6.12 26.23 -5.06
C ILE A 434 4.63 26.42 -4.77
N ILE A 435 4.18 26.23 -3.53
CA ILE A 435 2.78 26.32 -3.13
C ILE A 435 2.51 27.74 -2.61
N VAL A 436 1.61 28.45 -3.28
CA VAL A 436 1.29 29.85 -2.95
C VAL A 436 0.45 29.95 -1.68
N ASN A 437 -0.49 29.03 -1.50
CA ASN A 437 -1.35 29.01 -0.30
C ASN A 437 -0.61 28.49 0.93
N SER A 438 -1.10 28.86 2.11
CA SER A 438 -0.64 28.26 3.36
C SER A 438 -0.99 26.78 3.41
N PHE A 439 -0.09 25.99 3.96
CA PHE A 439 -0.28 24.55 4.19
C PHE A 439 0.35 24.14 5.53
N GLU A 440 -0.15 23.07 6.12
CA GLU A 440 0.43 22.46 7.30
C GLU A 440 1.75 21.76 6.95
N ASP A 441 2.68 21.77 7.91
CA ASP A 441 3.98 21.13 7.71
C ASP A 441 3.85 19.59 7.59
N PRO A 442 4.06 19.00 6.40
CA PRO A 442 3.85 17.58 6.19
C PRO A 442 4.89 16.70 6.90
N PHE A 443 5.98 17.27 7.44
CA PHE A 443 7.04 16.52 8.10
C PHE A 443 6.78 16.21 9.57
N ILE A 444 5.93 17.01 10.25
CA ILE A 444 5.74 16.93 11.72
C ILE A 444 5.28 15.55 12.18
N GLU A 445 4.36 14.94 11.47
CA GLU A 445 3.83 13.63 11.87
C GLU A 445 4.91 12.53 11.81
N TYR A 446 5.70 12.51 10.74
CA TYR A 446 6.83 11.58 10.61
C TYR A 446 7.89 11.77 11.71
N GLU A 447 8.19 13.02 12.04
CA GLU A 447 9.14 13.35 13.12
C GLU A 447 8.67 12.81 14.46
N ASN A 448 7.39 12.97 14.76
CA ASN A 448 6.80 12.48 16.01
C ASN A 448 6.81 10.93 16.06
N MET A 449 6.56 10.26 14.94
CA MET A 449 6.61 8.81 14.87
C MET A 449 8.03 8.26 15.02
N LEU A 450 9.04 8.92 14.42
CA LEU A 450 10.45 8.52 14.52
C LEU A 450 11.06 8.71 15.90
N ARG A 451 10.44 9.46 16.80
CA ARG A 451 10.85 9.58 18.19
C ARG A 451 10.45 8.38 19.07
N LYS A 452 9.57 7.51 18.56
CA LYS A 452 9.13 6.30 19.26
C LYS A 452 10.12 5.15 19.03
N GLY A 453 10.61 4.56 20.13
CA GLY A 453 11.49 3.38 20.08
C GLY A 453 12.93 3.63 19.62
N ASP A 454 13.62 2.55 19.29
CA ASP A 454 14.98 2.58 18.73
C ASP A 454 15.01 3.02 17.26
N GLY A 455 16.23 3.27 16.74
CA GLY A 455 16.41 3.74 15.36
C GLY A 455 15.87 2.78 14.30
N TYR A 456 15.99 1.48 14.49
CA TYR A 456 15.48 0.45 13.57
C TYR A 456 13.96 0.32 13.67
N LYS A 457 13.44 0.10 14.87
CA LYS A 457 12.00 -0.13 15.10
C LYS A 457 11.17 1.08 14.71
N SER A 458 11.62 2.30 15.05
CA SER A 458 10.88 3.51 14.68
C SER A 458 10.82 3.70 13.16
N ALA A 459 11.91 3.44 12.43
CA ALA A 459 11.92 3.52 10.96
C ALA A 459 11.04 2.43 10.32
N ALA A 460 11.09 1.20 10.83
CA ALA A 460 10.23 0.12 10.38
C ALA A 460 8.74 0.42 10.65
N TYR A 461 8.42 0.94 11.83
CA TYR A 461 7.06 1.34 12.19
C TYR A 461 6.52 2.45 11.26
N VAL A 462 7.30 3.50 11.01
CA VAL A 462 6.94 4.54 10.04
C VAL A 462 6.71 3.94 8.66
N THR A 463 7.57 3.02 8.22
CA THR A 463 7.41 2.35 6.93
C THR A 463 6.09 1.58 6.87
N ILE A 464 5.75 0.79 7.88
CA ILE A 464 4.51 0.00 7.94
C ILE A 464 3.26 0.88 8.05
N LYS A 465 3.32 1.96 8.83
CA LYS A 465 2.13 2.80 9.11
C LYS A 465 1.89 3.90 8.09
N LYS A 466 2.92 4.35 7.36
CA LYS A 466 2.82 5.50 6.45
C LYS A 466 3.24 5.19 5.03
N VAL A 467 4.40 4.57 4.81
CA VAL A 467 4.89 4.30 3.45
C VAL A 467 4.07 3.17 2.81
N LEU A 468 3.98 2.03 3.49
CA LEU A 468 3.28 0.86 2.98
C LEU A 468 1.83 1.14 2.53
N PRO A 469 0.93 1.70 3.35
CA PRO A 469 -0.46 1.91 2.94
C PRO A 469 -0.68 3.03 1.93
N ASN A 470 0.19 4.06 1.91
CA ASN A 470 -0.06 5.27 1.12
C ASN A 470 0.76 5.33 -0.19
N ASP A 471 1.80 4.50 -0.32
CA ASP A 471 2.63 4.36 -1.51
C ASP A 471 2.45 2.95 -2.10
N PHE A 472 3.03 1.93 -1.48
CA PHE A 472 3.15 0.59 -2.06
C PHE A 472 1.79 -0.08 -2.28
N LEU A 473 0.98 -0.21 -1.23
CA LEU A 473 -0.33 -0.87 -1.32
C LEU A 473 -1.35 -0.03 -2.09
N HIS A 474 -1.27 1.31 -1.99
CA HIS A 474 -2.09 2.20 -2.81
C HIS A 474 -1.84 1.94 -4.29
N LYS A 475 -0.59 1.98 -4.72
CA LYS A 475 -0.16 1.70 -6.09
C LYS A 475 -0.60 0.30 -6.54
N ASP A 476 -0.30 -0.72 -5.73
CA ASP A 476 -0.54 -2.11 -6.11
C ASP A 476 -2.03 -2.40 -6.26
N ASP A 477 -2.88 -1.97 -5.30
CA ASP A 477 -4.33 -2.16 -5.40
C ASP A 477 -4.92 -1.41 -6.60
N ARG A 478 -4.59 -0.11 -6.75
CA ARG A 478 -5.19 0.70 -7.80
C ARG A 478 -4.83 0.21 -9.20
N ILE A 479 -3.55 -0.06 -9.43
CA ILE A 479 -3.06 -0.46 -10.75
C ILE A 479 -3.50 -1.88 -11.11
N SER A 480 -3.45 -2.80 -10.16
CA SER A 480 -3.89 -4.18 -10.41
C SER A 480 -5.40 -4.22 -10.66
N MET A 481 -6.18 -3.48 -9.86
CA MET A 481 -7.63 -3.44 -10.02
C MET A 481 -8.09 -2.66 -11.26
N LYS A 482 -7.30 -1.73 -11.79
CA LYS A 482 -7.55 -1.16 -13.12
C LYS A 482 -7.62 -2.23 -14.20
N ASN A 483 -6.93 -3.35 -13.98
CA ASN A 483 -6.90 -4.51 -14.85
C ASN A 483 -7.77 -5.68 -14.32
N SER A 484 -8.60 -5.48 -13.30
CA SER A 484 -9.37 -6.53 -12.62
C SER A 484 -8.51 -7.73 -12.20
N LEU A 485 -7.28 -7.48 -11.75
CA LEU A 485 -6.32 -8.46 -11.22
C LEU A 485 -6.24 -8.33 -9.71
N GLU A 486 -6.45 -9.41 -8.97
CA GLU A 486 -6.25 -9.43 -7.53
C GLU A 486 -4.79 -9.76 -7.18
N LEU A 487 -4.14 -8.88 -6.41
CA LEU A 487 -2.85 -9.16 -5.79
C LEU A 487 -3.05 -9.56 -4.33
N ARG A 488 -2.35 -10.62 -3.89
CA ARG A 488 -2.32 -11.10 -2.50
C ARG A 488 -0.89 -11.09 -1.98
N ALA A 489 -0.69 -10.54 -0.78
CA ALA A 489 0.62 -10.38 -0.14
C ALA A 489 0.73 -11.23 1.14
N PRO A 490 1.16 -12.51 1.07
CA PRO A 490 1.17 -13.39 2.25
C PRO A 490 2.00 -12.88 3.44
N PHE A 491 3.03 -12.05 3.20
CA PHE A 491 3.80 -11.43 4.28
C PHE A 491 3.01 -10.38 5.06
N LEU A 492 1.90 -9.85 4.53
CA LEU A 492 1.04 -8.89 5.24
C LEU A 492 0.06 -9.60 6.18
N ASN A 493 0.54 -10.56 6.94
CA ASN A 493 -0.20 -11.19 8.00
C ASN A 493 0.15 -10.56 9.34
N HIS A 494 -0.84 -9.98 10.03
CA HIS A 494 -0.63 -9.21 11.25
C HIS A 494 -0.08 -10.03 12.42
N ILE A 495 -0.46 -11.32 12.51
CA ILE A 495 0.01 -12.21 13.57
C ILE A 495 1.50 -12.50 13.39
N LEU A 496 1.92 -12.82 12.15
CA LEU A 496 3.32 -13.06 11.85
C LEU A 496 4.14 -11.78 11.94
N MET A 497 3.61 -10.66 11.41
CA MET A 497 4.25 -9.34 11.48
C MET A 497 4.55 -8.95 12.94
N GLN A 498 3.57 -9.08 13.85
CA GLN A 498 3.75 -8.78 15.27
C GLN A 498 4.83 -9.67 15.92
N LYS A 499 4.83 -10.98 15.62
CA LYS A 499 5.85 -11.91 16.11
C LYS A 499 7.25 -11.52 15.63
N ILE A 500 7.43 -11.27 14.32
CA ILE A 500 8.73 -10.88 13.75
C ILE A 500 9.17 -9.51 14.30
N PHE A 501 8.24 -8.57 14.44
CA PHE A 501 8.54 -7.24 14.97
C PHE A 501 9.06 -7.29 16.41
N SER A 502 8.56 -8.22 17.23
CA SER A 502 9.02 -8.43 18.60
C SER A 502 10.40 -9.11 18.72
N PHE A 503 10.91 -9.75 17.67
CA PHE A 503 12.23 -10.38 17.72
C PHE A 503 13.36 -9.34 17.85
N LYS A 504 14.54 -9.78 18.30
CA LYS A 504 15.75 -8.95 18.38
C LYS A 504 16.11 -8.37 17.00
N ASN A 505 16.71 -7.17 17.00
CA ASN A 505 17.10 -6.50 15.78
C ASN A 505 18.07 -7.33 14.94
N GLU A 506 18.99 -8.08 15.59
CA GLU A 506 19.98 -8.95 14.94
C GLU A 506 19.35 -10.10 14.15
N MET A 507 18.10 -10.46 14.42
CA MET A 507 17.39 -11.46 13.60
C MET A 507 16.90 -10.89 12.28
N LYS A 508 16.74 -9.58 12.18
CA LYS A 508 16.28 -8.89 10.97
C LYS A 508 17.47 -8.32 10.19
N ILE A 509 18.44 -7.74 10.89
CA ILE A 509 19.67 -7.18 10.32
C ILE A 509 20.86 -7.71 11.12
N ASN A 510 21.75 -8.48 10.47
CA ASN A 510 22.91 -9.07 11.13
C ASN A 510 24.17 -8.96 10.26
N HIS A 511 25.26 -8.42 10.83
CA HIS A 511 26.53 -8.20 10.13
C HIS A 511 26.35 -7.48 8.76
N GLY A 512 25.44 -6.50 8.69
CA GLY A 512 25.16 -5.76 7.46
C GLY A 512 24.28 -6.51 6.44
N ILE A 513 23.83 -7.72 6.78
CA ILE A 513 22.87 -8.49 5.97
C ILE A 513 21.46 -8.14 6.43
N ASP A 514 20.69 -7.51 5.56
CA ASP A 514 19.27 -7.24 5.72
C ASP A 514 18.42 -8.53 5.56
N LYS A 515 17.18 -8.53 6.03
CA LYS A 515 16.27 -9.70 5.98
C LYS A 515 16.94 -11.00 6.49
N TYR A 516 17.80 -10.90 7.49
CA TYR A 516 18.67 -12.00 7.91
C TYR A 516 17.89 -13.29 8.19
N LEU A 517 16.83 -13.24 9.01
CA LEU A 517 15.99 -14.41 9.33
C LEU A 517 15.37 -15.04 8.07
N LEU A 518 14.81 -14.21 7.18
CA LEU A 518 14.19 -14.69 5.94
C LEU A 518 15.22 -15.35 5.00
N LYS A 519 16.40 -14.76 4.89
CA LYS A 519 17.50 -15.32 4.08
C LYS A 519 18.01 -16.65 4.63
N ILE A 520 18.17 -16.76 5.96
CA ILE A 520 18.56 -18.02 6.59
C ILE A 520 17.48 -19.08 6.41
N TYR A 521 16.19 -18.71 6.56
CA TYR A 521 15.06 -19.59 6.32
C TYR A 521 15.05 -20.11 4.86
N ALA A 522 15.20 -19.22 3.88
CA ALA A 522 15.26 -19.59 2.47
C ALA A 522 16.37 -20.61 2.16
N ILE A 523 17.55 -20.42 2.76
CA ILE A 523 18.71 -21.28 2.51
C ILE A 523 18.59 -22.62 3.29
N LYS A 524 18.31 -22.55 4.60
CA LYS A 524 18.35 -23.73 5.47
C LYS A 524 17.10 -24.61 5.36
N TYR A 525 15.90 -24.02 5.29
CA TYR A 525 14.63 -24.74 5.26
C TYR A 525 14.14 -25.01 3.86
N LEU A 526 14.10 -23.98 2.99
CA LEU A 526 13.56 -24.09 1.64
C LEU A 526 14.57 -24.58 0.60
N LYS A 527 15.86 -24.67 0.98
CA LYS A 527 16.96 -25.12 0.11
C LYS A 527 17.11 -24.31 -1.19
N ILE A 528 16.76 -23.04 -1.14
CA ILE A 528 16.99 -22.12 -2.27
C ILE A 528 18.50 -21.80 -2.33
N PRO A 529 19.14 -21.82 -3.52
CA PRO A 529 20.58 -21.58 -3.67
C PRO A 529 21.04 -20.24 -3.08
N LYS A 530 22.17 -20.25 -2.36
CA LYS A 530 22.74 -19.08 -1.68
C LYS A 530 22.97 -17.89 -2.61
N HIS A 531 23.42 -18.14 -3.86
CA HIS A 531 23.73 -17.06 -4.82
C HIS A 531 22.47 -16.30 -5.26
N ILE A 532 21.29 -16.93 -5.26
CA ILE A 532 20.00 -16.26 -5.50
C ILE A 532 19.65 -15.37 -4.30
N ILE A 533 19.73 -15.94 -3.09
CA ILE A 533 19.26 -15.29 -1.86
C ILE A 533 20.17 -14.15 -1.40
N LEU A 534 21.48 -14.28 -1.59
CA LEU A 534 22.47 -13.30 -1.12
C LEU A 534 22.84 -12.26 -2.19
N ARG A 535 22.24 -12.33 -3.39
CA ARG A 535 22.49 -11.34 -4.43
C ARG A 535 22.06 -9.94 -3.99
N LYS A 536 22.72 -8.92 -4.53
CA LYS A 536 22.32 -7.53 -4.30
C LYS A 536 20.91 -7.31 -4.88
N LYS A 537 20.04 -6.71 -4.09
CA LYS A 537 18.68 -6.35 -4.53
C LYS A 537 18.78 -5.31 -5.65
N VAL A 538 18.10 -5.57 -6.75
CA VAL A 538 17.85 -4.59 -7.82
C VAL A 538 16.45 -4.01 -7.56
N GLY A 539 16.34 -2.67 -7.54
CA GLY A 539 15.05 -2.01 -7.31
C GLY A 539 14.12 -2.19 -8.50
N PHE A 540 12.85 -2.43 -8.21
CA PHE A 540 11.80 -2.54 -9.22
C PHE A 540 11.36 -1.15 -9.67
N SER A 541 12.15 -0.50 -10.55
CA SER A 541 11.81 0.81 -11.10
C SER A 541 12.48 1.01 -12.45
N ILE A 542 11.91 1.87 -13.28
CA ILE A 542 12.52 2.31 -14.54
C ILE A 542 13.22 3.65 -14.36
N SER A 543 14.29 3.87 -15.12
CA SER A 543 14.93 5.19 -15.16
C SER A 543 14.07 6.19 -15.91
N LEU A 544 13.57 7.19 -15.21
CA LEU A 544 12.77 8.27 -15.79
C LEU A 544 13.58 9.30 -16.57
N LYS A 545 14.92 9.27 -16.49
CA LYS A 545 15.79 10.28 -17.12
C LYS A 545 15.51 10.52 -18.60
N LYS A 546 15.15 9.46 -19.33
CA LYS A 546 14.83 9.55 -20.77
C LYS A 546 13.58 10.37 -21.06
N TYR A 547 12.66 10.50 -20.10
CA TYR A 547 11.40 11.24 -20.22
C TYR A 547 11.48 12.68 -19.67
N HIS A 548 12.67 13.16 -19.31
CA HIS A 548 12.84 14.49 -18.70
C HIS A 548 12.22 15.62 -19.53
N LYS A 549 12.48 15.64 -20.84
CA LYS A 549 11.89 16.63 -21.76
C LYS A 549 10.39 16.45 -21.94
N ASP A 550 9.91 15.20 -21.93
CA ASP A 550 8.49 14.91 -22.08
C ASP A 550 7.69 15.46 -20.89
N PHE A 551 8.24 15.37 -19.66
CA PHE A 551 7.61 15.97 -18.50
C PHE A 551 7.58 17.48 -18.55
N ILE A 552 8.64 18.13 -19.03
CA ILE A 552 8.65 19.59 -19.26
C ILE A 552 7.54 19.97 -20.26
N ASN A 553 7.49 19.29 -21.40
CA ASN A 553 6.46 19.54 -22.41
C ASN A 553 5.04 19.34 -21.85
N LYS A 554 4.85 18.31 -21.00
CA LYS A 554 3.55 18.04 -20.36
C LYS A 554 3.17 19.12 -19.35
N ILE A 555 4.11 19.63 -18.58
CA ILE A 555 3.89 20.74 -17.64
C ILE A 555 3.54 22.02 -18.39
N ASP A 556 4.22 22.31 -19.50
CA ASP A 556 3.95 23.49 -20.33
C ASP A 556 2.57 23.39 -21.01
N GLU A 557 2.20 22.20 -21.53
CA GLU A 557 0.85 21.92 -22.06
C GLU A 557 -0.25 22.22 -21.04
N LEU A 558 -0.03 21.84 -19.78
CA LEU A 558 -1.00 21.96 -18.69
C LEU A 558 -0.77 23.19 -17.80
N SER A 559 0.06 24.15 -18.24
CA SER A 559 0.45 25.31 -17.42
C SER A 559 -0.70 26.20 -16.99
N TYR A 560 -1.81 26.23 -17.72
CA TYR A 560 -3.03 26.95 -17.35
C TYR A 560 -3.65 26.45 -16.03
N LEU A 561 -3.45 25.17 -15.65
CA LEU A 561 -3.94 24.58 -14.42
C LEU A 561 -3.08 24.92 -13.19
N ILE A 562 -1.85 25.38 -13.40
CA ILE A 562 -0.91 25.71 -12.30
C ILE A 562 -1.51 26.81 -11.42
N LYS A 563 -2.16 27.81 -12.01
CA LYS A 563 -2.82 28.89 -11.27
C LYS A 563 -4.04 28.38 -10.49
N GLU A 564 -4.80 27.46 -11.05
CA GLU A 564 -5.97 26.87 -10.38
C GLU A 564 -5.56 26.04 -9.15
N LEU A 565 -4.41 25.36 -9.24
CA LEU A 565 -3.81 24.62 -8.12
C LEU A 565 -3.05 25.54 -7.14
N ASN A 566 -3.03 26.85 -7.35
CA ASN A 566 -2.27 27.82 -6.56
C ASN A 566 -0.79 27.44 -6.42
N LEU A 567 -0.17 27.05 -7.55
CA LEU A 567 1.25 26.77 -7.64
C LEU A 567 2.01 27.92 -8.33
N ASN A 568 3.29 28.07 -8.00
CA ASN A 568 4.17 29.09 -8.57
C ASN A 568 4.92 28.53 -9.79
N TYR A 569 4.47 28.91 -10.98
CA TYR A 569 5.06 28.44 -12.23
C TYR A 569 6.53 28.85 -12.41
N ASN A 570 6.93 30.05 -11.96
CA ASN A 570 8.31 30.49 -12.06
C ASN A 570 9.26 29.64 -11.21
N GLU A 571 8.83 29.20 -10.02
CA GLU A 571 9.60 28.28 -9.20
C GLU A 571 9.69 26.88 -9.84
N ILE A 572 8.60 26.40 -10.47
CA ILE A 572 8.59 25.13 -11.19
C ILE A 572 9.57 25.17 -12.38
N LYS A 573 9.61 26.27 -13.15
CA LYS A 573 10.53 26.43 -14.29
C LYS A 573 12.00 26.34 -13.93
N LYS A 574 12.40 26.65 -12.70
CA LYS A 574 13.79 26.47 -12.26
C LYS A 574 14.28 25.05 -12.37
N TYR A 575 13.38 24.04 -12.27
CA TYR A 575 13.71 22.63 -12.43
C TYR A 575 13.99 22.23 -13.88
N TYR A 576 13.58 23.02 -14.88
CA TYR A 576 13.83 22.77 -16.30
C TYR A 576 15.32 22.93 -16.68
N GLU A 577 16.02 23.83 -15.98
CA GLU A 577 17.43 24.17 -16.24
C GLU A 577 18.40 23.14 -15.65
N TYR A 578 17.94 22.27 -14.76
CA TYR A 578 18.82 21.27 -14.15
C TYR A 578 19.09 20.12 -15.11
N TYR A 579 20.34 19.65 -15.09
CA TYR A 579 20.73 18.47 -15.86
C TYR A 579 19.84 17.26 -15.47
N PRO A 580 19.40 16.41 -16.42
CA PRO A 580 18.57 15.24 -16.14
C PRO A 580 19.22 14.29 -15.15
N SER A 581 18.84 14.40 -13.88
CA SER A 581 19.23 13.51 -12.80
C SER A 581 18.00 12.71 -12.36
N TYR A 582 18.23 11.67 -11.58
CA TYR A 582 17.12 10.92 -10.96
C TYR A 582 16.20 11.85 -10.14
N GLU A 583 16.80 12.69 -9.30
CA GLU A 583 16.09 13.61 -8.41
C GLU A 583 15.24 14.63 -9.17
N TYR A 584 15.84 15.41 -10.06
CA TYR A 584 15.11 16.48 -10.77
C TYR A 584 14.09 15.95 -11.77
N THR A 585 14.35 14.83 -12.42
CA THR A 585 13.39 14.21 -13.32
C THR A 585 12.15 13.70 -12.55
N ASN A 586 12.35 13.12 -11.36
CA ASN A 586 11.22 12.69 -10.52
C ASN A 586 10.39 13.88 -10.03
N ARG A 587 10.99 15.03 -9.72
CA ARG A 587 10.28 16.26 -9.36
C ARG A 587 9.39 16.75 -10.51
N LEU A 588 9.90 16.77 -11.73
CA LEU A 588 9.11 17.12 -12.92
C LEU A 588 7.99 16.09 -13.15
N PHE A 589 8.27 14.81 -12.96
CA PHE A 589 7.25 13.76 -13.03
C PHE A 589 6.13 13.99 -12.01
N SER A 590 6.46 14.35 -10.76
CA SER A 590 5.46 14.63 -9.73
C SER A 590 4.55 15.80 -10.13
N ILE A 591 5.12 16.86 -10.66
CA ILE A 591 4.35 18.04 -11.10
C ILE A 591 3.49 17.69 -12.32
N ALA A 592 4.05 17.03 -13.33
CA ALA A 592 3.31 16.61 -14.52
C ALA A 592 2.14 15.67 -14.18
N LEU A 593 2.35 14.72 -13.27
CA LEU A 593 1.31 13.79 -12.83
C LEU A 593 0.20 14.49 -12.05
N LEU A 594 0.54 15.43 -11.16
CA LEU A 594 -0.42 16.23 -10.41
C LEU A 594 -1.31 17.06 -11.34
N LEU A 595 -0.70 17.76 -12.32
CA LEU A 595 -1.45 18.56 -13.31
C LEU A 595 -2.36 17.68 -14.17
N ASN A 596 -1.85 16.52 -14.60
CA ASN A 596 -2.63 15.59 -15.40
C ASN A 596 -3.80 14.98 -14.63
N TRP A 597 -3.58 14.62 -13.35
CA TRP A 597 -4.63 14.18 -12.46
C TRP A 597 -5.72 15.25 -12.29
N TYR A 598 -5.31 16.50 -12.04
CA TYR A 598 -6.25 17.61 -11.90
C TYR A 598 -7.08 17.81 -13.18
N LYS A 599 -6.43 17.79 -14.36
CA LYS A 599 -7.13 17.82 -15.65
C LYS A 599 -8.20 16.75 -15.77
N LEU A 600 -7.86 15.50 -15.42
CA LEU A 600 -8.74 14.35 -15.63
C LEU A 600 -9.90 14.25 -14.61
N TYR A 601 -9.79 14.91 -13.46
CA TYR A 601 -10.80 14.85 -12.40
C TYR A 601 -11.63 16.12 -12.25
N PHE A 602 -11.14 17.29 -12.70
CA PHE A 602 -11.77 18.59 -12.44
C PHE A 602 -12.00 19.43 -13.69
N ALA A 603 -11.15 19.34 -14.72
CA ALA A 603 -11.27 20.15 -15.92
C ALA A 603 -12.11 19.42 -16.97
N HIS A 604 -13.43 19.53 -16.84
CA HIS A 604 -14.40 19.07 -17.84
C HIS A 604 -14.93 20.26 -18.63
#